data_001b665f251432fb4a42c290a2361c88
#
_entry.id   001b665f251432fb4a42c290a2361c88
#
_cell.length_a   1.000
_cell.length_b   1.000
_cell.length_c   1.000
_cell.angle_alpha   90.00
_cell.angle_beta   90.00
_cell.angle_gamma   90.00
#
_symmetry.space_group_name_H-M   'P 1'
#
loop_
_entity.id
_entity.type
_entity.pdbx_description
1 polymer ?
#
loop_
_entity_poly.entity_id
_entity_poly.type
_entity_poly.pdbx_seq_one_letter_code
_entity_poly.pdbx_strand_id
1 'polypeptide(L)'
;SVSYVLGFSCIDINSGKTNIFELNETAINDELLGDEIERYLTIYQPSEVLIIMRTKGIYDKKVGKTIAQMVEHACPMVTYFDETVDASHWDVVLKCEKQNYMVDQINTFFKDDVFDMIMQTYYSHSFSCQSFAFLLHWVNSHNPRLVHKISYPFVESHGTNVYLANNSLSQLNFVTGDNDNDFIRNRVNTSSRYNQVKYACVLDLLNQCITPMGKRTYQDVLLHP
;
A
#
# COMPACT_ATOMS: atom_id res chain seq x y z
N SER A 1 8.78 26.22 11.11
CA SER A 1 8.95 24.97 10.37
C SER A 1 7.57 24.34 10.23
N VAL A 2 7.18 24.05 9.02
CA VAL A 2 5.95 23.30 8.74
C VAL A 2 6.34 21.83 8.83
N SER A 3 5.67 21.06 9.66
CA SER A 3 5.84 19.61 9.76
C SER A 3 4.65 18.92 9.10
N TYR A 4 4.92 17.97 8.23
CA TYR A 4 3.91 17.11 7.64
C TYR A 4 3.95 15.76 8.33
N VAL A 5 2.77 15.23 8.59
CA VAL A 5 2.61 13.87 9.07
C VAL A 5 1.69 13.14 8.11
N LEU A 6 2.15 12.00 7.63
CA LEU A 6 1.41 11.13 6.73
C LEU A 6 1.21 9.78 7.39
N GLY A 7 -0.04 9.40 7.58
CA GLY A 7 -0.42 8.08 8.05
C GLY A 7 -0.88 7.21 6.90
N PHE A 8 -0.20 6.10 6.69
CA PHE A 8 -0.55 5.09 5.69
C PHE A 8 -1.17 3.87 6.35
N SER A 9 -2.13 3.28 5.67
CA SER A 9 -2.67 1.98 6.01
C SER A 9 -2.98 1.20 4.74
N CYS A 10 -2.72 -0.09 4.74
CA CYS A 10 -2.96 -0.96 3.61
C CYS A 10 -3.67 -2.24 4.06
N ILE A 11 -4.61 -2.71 3.25
CA ILE A 11 -5.29 -4.00 3.42
C ILE A 11 -5.19 -4.79 2.13
N ASP A 12 -4.61 -5.98 2.19
CA ASP A 12 -4.76 -6.95 1.13
C ASP A 12 -6.04 -7.77 1.37
N ILE A 13 -7.05 -7.51 0.57
CA ILE A 13 -8.38 -8.12 0.68
C ILE A 13 -8.32 -9.66 0.48
N ASN A 14 -7.35 -10.15 -0.29
CA ASN A 14 -7.24 -11.58 -0.60
C ASN A 14 -6.63 -12.38 0.55
N SER A 15 -5.56 -11.87 1.15
CA SER A 15 -4.86 -12.53 2.26
C SER A 15 -5.35 -12.08 3.63
N GLY A 16 -6.00 -10.93 3.73
CA GLY A 16 -6.38 -10.29 4.99
C GLY A 16 -5.23 -9.62 5.72
N LYS A 17 -4.04 -9.59 5.14
CA LYS A 17 -2.88 -8.91 5.74
C LYS A 17 -3.08 -7.39 5.75
N THR A 18 -2.67 -6.76 6.83
CA THR A 18 -2.75 -5.30 6.97
C THR A 18 -1.44 -4.74 7.46
N ASN A 19 -1.06 -3.59 6.91
CA ASN A 19 0.14 -2.87 7.30
C ASN A 19 -0.22 -1.42 7.57
N ILE A 20 0.47 -0.83 8.55
CA ILE A 20 0.39 0.59 8.86
C ILE A 20 1.79 1.18 8.91
N PHE A 21 1.89 2.41 8.48
CA PHE A 21 3.13 3.15 8.43
C PHE A 21 2.87 4.63 8.67
N GLU A 22 3.75 5.30 9.41
CA GLU A 22 3.65 6.73 9.66
C GLU A 22 4.96 7.43 9.32
N LEU A 23 4.86 8.44 8.48
CA LEU A 23 5.96 9.30 8.12
C LEU A 23 5.83 10.63 8.85
N ASN A 24 6.80 10.92 9.70
CA ASN A 24 6.92 12.18 10.44
C ASN A 24 8.11 12.97 9.91
N GLU A 25 7.89 13.85 8.95
CA GLU A 25 8.95 14.72 8.43
C GLU A 25 8.91 16.10 9.07
N THR A 26 9.97 16.44 9.78
CA THR A 26 10.13 17.75 10.45
C THR A 26 10.74 18.82 9.56
N ALA A 27 11.23 18.50 8.38
CA ALA A 27 11.85 19.45 7.45
C ALA A 27 11.63 19.08 5.98
N ILE A 28 10.73 19.78 5.34
CA ILE A 28 10.88 20.46 4.06
C ILE A 28 11.83 19.79 3.04
N ASN A 29 11.67 18.53 2.76
CA ASN A 29 12.10 18.01 1.49
C ASN A 29 10.89 17.36 0.84
N ASP A 30 10.20 18.14 0.00
CA ASP A 30 9.08 17.64 -0.84
C ASP A 30 9.55 16.44 -1.69
N GLU A 31 10.84 16.34 -1.97
CA GLU A 31 11.47 15.21 -2.69
C GLU A 31 11.47 13.93 -1.87
N LEU A 32 11.90 13.97 -0.60
CA LEU A 32 11.92 12.77 0.27
C LEU A 32 10.51 12.24 0.54
N LEU A 33 9.55 13.15 0.67
CA LEU A 33 8.15 12.78 0.83
C LEU A 33 7.62 12.05 -0.40
N GLY A 34 7.96 12.55 -1.59
CA GLY A 34 7.63 11.94 -2.86
C GLY A 34 8.22 10.52 -2.99
N ASP A 35 9.51 10.38 -2.68
CA ASP A 35 10.23 9.11 -2.75
C ASP A 35 9.62 8.05 -1.82
N GLU A 36 9.23 8.43 -0.60
CA GLU A 36 8.59 7.49 0.33
C GLU A 36 7.19 7.07 -0.12
N ILE A 37 6.40 7.99 -0.68
CA ILE A 37 5.09 7.66 -1.26
C ILE A 37 5.26 6.73 -2.46
N GLU A 38 6.19 7.03 -3.36
CA GLU A 38 6.47 6.19 -4.53
C GLU A 38 6.94 4.80 -4.10
N ARG A 39 7.80 4.73 -3.09
CA ARG A 39 8.24 3.47 -2.48
C ARG A 39 7.04 2.64 -2.00
N TYR A 40 6.16 3.25 -1.23
CA TYR A 40 4.98 2.57 -0.66
C TYR A 40 4.04 2.08 -1.76
N LEU A 41 3.76 2.92 -2.76
CA LEU A 41 2.93 2.56 -3.90
C LEU A 41 3.54 1.43 -4.74
N THR A 42 4.87 1.42 -4.89
CA THR A 42 5.59 0.38 -5.64
C THR A 42 5.58 -0.96 -4.92
N ILE A 43 5.73 -0.96 -3.58
CA ILE A 43 5.72 -2.18 -2.77
C ILE A 43 4.33 -2.81 -2.77
N TYR A 44 3.30 -2.02 -2.50
CA TYR A 44 1.95 -2.55 -2.28
C TYR A 44 1.09 -2.62 -3.54
N GLN A 45 1.44 -1.90 -4.61
CA GLN A 45 0.73 -1.84 -5.89
C GLN A 45 -0.80 -1.82 -5.70
N PRO A 46 -1.35 -0.81 -5.00
CA PRO A 46 -2.74 -0.79 -4.62
C PRO A 46 -3.65 -0.69 -5.83
N SER A 47 -4.76 -1.43 -5.82
CA SER A 47 -5.82 -1.31 -6.84
C SER A 47 -6.71 -0.10 -6.61
N GLU A 48 -6.84 0.33 -5.36
CA GLU A 48 -7.62 1.49 -4.93
C GLU A 48 -6.87 2.23 -3.84
N VAL A 49 -6.84 3.56 -3.94
CA VAL A 49 -6.24 4.45 -2.92
C VAL A 49 -7.27 5.47 -2.45
N LEU A 50 -7.39 5.59 -1.14
CA LEU A 50 -8.23 6.59 -0.48
C LEU A 50 -7.32 7.68 0.08
N ILE A 51 -7.50 8.91 -0.35
CA ILE A 51 -6.72 10.06 0.10
C ILE A 51 -7.57 10.97 0.96
N ILE A 52 -7.20 11.13 2.21
CA ILE A 52 -7.83 12.05 3.15
C ILE A 52 -6.91 13.24 3.35
N MET A 53 -7.32 14.41 2.89
CA MET A 53 -6.52 15.63 3.00
C MET A 53 -7.08 16.56 4.06
N ARG A 54 -6.25 16.88 5.07
CA ARG A 54 -6.53 17.91 6.06
C ARG A 54 -5.59 19.08 5.85
N THR A 55 -6.03 20.05 5.10
CA THR A 55 -5.21 21.20 4.73
C THR A 55 -5.69 22.45 5.45
N LYS A 56 -4.80 23.09 6.22
CA LYS A 56 -5.10 24.35 6.92
C LYS A 56 -4.57 25.59 6.19
N GLY A 57 -3.86 25.45 5.07
CA GLY A 57 -3.21 26.56 4.38
C GLY A 57 -3.03 26.37 2.87
N ILE A 58 -2.59 27.45 2.21
CA ILE A 58 -2.33 27.46 0.74
C ILE A 58 -1.15 26.52 0.38
N TYR A 59 -0.14 26.47 1.25
CA TYR A 59 1.06 25.65 1.04
C TYR A 59 0.69 24.15 1.09
N ASP A 60 -0.11 23.78 2.06
CA ASP A 60 -0.59 22.40 2.23
C ASP A 60 -1.36 21.92 0.99
N LYS A 61 -2.14 22.80 0.37
CA LYS A 61 -2.87 22.49 -0.88
C LYS A 61 -1.96 22.18 -2.05
N LYS A 62 -0.78 22.81 -2.13
CA LYS A 62 0.19 22.54 -3.19
C LYS A 62 0.82 21.15 -3.00
N VAL A 63 1.28 20.85 -1.80
CA VAL A 63 1.85 19.53 -1.45
C VAL A 63 0.82 18.43 -1.66
N GLY A 64 -0.41 18.63 -1.18
CA GLY A 64 -1.51 17.70 -1.37
C GLY A 64 -1.80 17.41 -2.85
N LYS A 65 -1.74 18.41 -3.73
CA LYS A 65 -1.89 18.24 -5.19
C LYS A 65 -0.75 17.43 -5.80
N THR A 66 0.49 17.67 -5.37
CA THR A 66 1.66 16.91 -5.85
C THR A 66 1.54 15.45 -5.48
N ILE A 67 1.18 15.16 -4.21
CA ILE A 67 0.91 13.80 -3.74
C ILE A 67 -0.21 13.14 -4.54
N ALA A 68 -1.31 13.86 -4.74
CA ALA A 68 -2.45 13.38 -5.51
C ALA A 68 -2.04 12.97 -6.94
N GLN A 69 -1.27 13.80 -7.62
CA GLN A 69 -0.77 13.50 -8.97
C GLN A 69 0.14 12.27 -9.01
N MET A 70 1.01 12.08 -8.02
CA MET A 70 1.86 10.89 -7.91
C MET A 70 1.03 9.62 -7.74
N VAL A 71 0.03 9.67 -6.87
CA VAL A 71 -0.86 8.53 -6.60
C VAL A 71 -1.73 8.22 -7.82
N GLU A 72 -2.29 9.21 -8.49
CA GLU A 72 -3.09 9.04 -9.72
C GLU A 72 -2.29 8.39 -10.86
N HIS A 73 -0.97 8.63 -10.89
CA HIS A 73 -0.11 8.01 -11.90
C HIS A 73 0.16 6.53 -11.60
N ALA A 74 0.20 6.16 -10.33
CA ALA A 74 0.54 4.81 -9.88
C ALA A 74 -0.68 3.91 -9.65
N CYS A 75 -1.86 4.47 -9.40
CA CYS A 75 -3.05 3.72 -9.05
C CYS A 75 -4.22 4.05 -9.98
N PRO A 76 -4.94 3.03 -10.51
CA PRO A 76 -6.04 3.25 -11.45
C PRO A 76 -7.29 3.85 -10.81
N MET A 77 -7.48 3.68 -9.50
CA MET A 77 -8.65 4.17 -8.79
C MET A 77 -8.24 4.96 -7.55
N VAL A 78 -8.52 6.26 -7.55
CA VAL A 78 -8.20 7.16 -6.44
C VAL A 78 -9.46 7.88 -5.99
N THR A 79 -9.77 7.80 -4.71
CA THR A 79 -10.92 8.49 -4.09
C THR A 79 -10.41 9.53 -3.11
N TYR A 80 -10.91 10.76 -3.24
CA TYR A 80 -10.52 11.89 -2.41
C TYR A 80 -11.60 12.22 -1.39
N PHE A 81 -11.18 12.46 -0.16
CA PHE A 81 -12.02 12.94 0.93
C PHE A 81 -11.51 14.29 1.39
N ASP A 82 -12.32 15.31 1.22
CA ASP A 82 -12.07 16.68 1.65
C ASP A 82 -13.34 17.22 2.30
N GLU A 83 -13.19 18.12 3.25
CA GLU A 83 -14.28 18.79 3.98
C GLU A 83 -15.32 19.43 3.05
N THR A 84 -14.92 19.83 1.84
CA THR A 84 -15.75 20.54 0.88
C THR A 84 -16.53 19.64 -0.08
N VAL A 85 -16.10 18.39 -0.26
CA VAL A 85 -16.59 17.51 -1.34
C VAL A 85 -17.58 16.48 -0.84
N ASP A 86 -17.38 15.92 0.36
CA ASP A 86 -18.19 14.81 0.85
C ASP A 86 -18.46 14.90 2.36
N ALA A 87 -19.51 15.62 2.73
CA ALA A 87 -19.86 15.85 4.13
C ALA A 87 -20.18 14.56 4.91
N SER A 88 -20.70 13.52 4.25
CA SER A 88 -21.12 12.27 4.92
C SER A 88 -19.93 11.43 5.36
N HIS A 89 -18.91 11.30 4.50
CA HIS A 89 -17.69 10.57 4.85
C HIS A 89 -16.74 11.42 5.69
N TRP A 90 -16.81 12.75 5.59
CA TRP A 90 -16.01 13.66 6.40
C TRP A 90 -16.36 13.56 7.89
N ASP A 91 -17.64 13.38 8.21
CA ASP A 91 -18.06 13.11 9.61
C ASP A 91 -17.39 11.85 10.19
N VAL A 92 -17.17 10.83 9.35
CA VAL A 92 -16.46 9.61 9.77
C VAL A 92 -14.97 9.88 9.97
N VAL A 93 -14.35 10.67 9.09
CA VAL A 93 -12.95 11.09 9.24
C VAL A 93 -12.76 11.79 10.59
N LEU A 94 -13.63 12.76 10.91
CA LEU A 94 -13.58 13.47 12.19
C LEU A 94 -13.84 12.57 13.41
N LYS A 95 -14.66 11.53 13.26
CA LYS A 95 -14.85 10.52 14.31
C LYS A 95 -13.61 9.67 14.53
N CYS A 96 -12.90 9.27 13.45
CA CYS A 96 -11.67 8.49 13.53
C CYS A 96 -10.53 9.22 14.25
N GLU A 97 -10.59 10.55 14.38
CA GLU A 97 -9.65 11.31 15.20
C GLU A 97 -9.86 11.13 16.71
N LYS A 98 -11.06 10.73 17.11
CA LYS A 98 -11.38 10.49 18.50
C LYS A 98 -10.89 9.10 18.89
N GLN A 99 -9.97 9.05 19.84
CA GLN A 99 -9.39 7.80 20.34
C GLN A 99 -10.45 6.75 20.70
N ASN A 100 -11.51 7.15 21.40
CA ASN A 100 -12.57 6.23 21.80
C ASN A 100 -13.26 5.58 20.59
N TYR A 101 -13.58 6.37 19.57
CA TYR A 101 -14.22 5.85 18.36
C TYR A 101 -13.30 4.89 17.60
N MET A 102 -12.02 5.25 17.49
CA MET A 102 -11.03 4.40 16.83
C MET A 102 -10.89 3.06 17.57
N VAL A 103 -10.79 3.08 18.89
CA VAL A 103 -10.72 1.86 19.70
C VAL A 103 -11.99 1.02 19.56
N ASP A 104 -13.17 1.64 19.56
CA ASP A 104 -14.44 0.93 19.36
C ASP A 104 -14.51 0.28 17.97
N GLN A 105 -14.06 1.00 16.93
CA GLN A 105 -13.99 0.43 15.58
C GLN A 105 -13.06 -0.78 15.54
N ILE A 106 -11.83 -0.65 16.05
CA ILE A 106 -10.86 -1.73 16.03
C ILE A 106 -11.36 -2.93 16.83
N ASN A 107 -11.96 -2.72 18.02
CA ASN A 107 -12.55 -3.78 18.82
C ASN A 107 -13.73 -4.49 18.15
N THR A 108 -14.44 -3.82 17.24
CA THR A 108 -15.51 -4.44 16.47
C THR A 108 -14.97 -5.47 15.48
N PHE A 109 -13.78 -5.23 14.95
CA PHE A 109 -13.13 -6.08 13.94
C PHE A 109 -12.26 -7.16 14.57
N PHE A 110 -11.54 -6.83 15.62
CA PHE A 110 -10.59 -7.72 16.30
C PHE A 110 -11.17 -8.12 17.66
N LYS A 111 -11.51 -9.38 17.80
CA LYS A 111 -11.93 -9.97 19.07
C LYS A 111 -10.67 -10.25 19.89
N ASP A 112 -10.76 -9.97 21.21
CA ASP A 112 -9.80 -10.33 22.24
C ASP A 112 -8.56 -9.45 22.41
N ASP A 113 -8.32 -9.05 23.67
CA ASP A 113 -7.10 -8.52 24.35
C ASP A 113 -6.10 -7.65 23.52
N VAL A 114 -6.57 -7.11 22.41
CA VAL A 114 -5.78 -6.30 21.48
C VAL A 114 -5.69 -4.85 21.98
N PHE A 115 -6.46 -4.49 23.01
CA PHE A 115 -6.57 -3.12 23.50
C PHE A 115 -5.19 -2.51 23.85
N ASP A 116 -4.37 -3.22 24.59
CA ASP A 116 -3.06 -2.73 25.01
C ASP A 116 -2.10 -2.55 23.81
N MET A 117 -2.14 -3.46 22.85
CA MET A 117 -1.36 -3.36 21.61
C MET A 117 -1.81 -2.16 20.77
N ILE A 118 -3.12 -1.94 20.66
CA ILE A 118 -3.70 -0.81 19.92
C ILE A 118 -3.26 0.50 20.57
N MET A 119 -3.36 0.59 21.89
CA MET A 119 -2.99 1.80 22.61
C MET A 119 -1.50 2.11 22.47
N GLN A 120 -0.63 1.11 22.56
CA GLN A 120 0.79 1.29 22.35
C GLN A 120 1.08 1.78 20.92
N THR A 121 0.43 1.18 19.91
CA THR A 121 0.59 1.58 18.51
C THR A 121 0.01 2.99 18.28
N TYR A 122 -1.11 3.32 18.87
CA TYR A 122 -1.71 4.64 18.75
C TYR A 122 -0.82 5.76 19.29
N TYR A 123 -0.16 5.55 20.42
CA TYR A 123 0.73 6.57 20.98
C TYR A 123 1.96 6.83 20.12
N SER A 124 2.43 5.84 19.39
CA SER A 124 3.59 5.97 18.50
C SER A 124 3.22 6.36 17.06
N HIS A 125 2.04 5.96 16.57
CA HIS A 125 1.62 6.09 15.17
C HIS A 125 0.15 6.51 15.05
N SER A 126 -0.19 7.69 15.57
CA SER A 126 -1.59 8.13 15.71
C SER A 126 -2.30 8.35 14.37
N PHE A 127 -1.61 8.91 13.38
CA PHE A 127 -2.19 9.18 12.05
C PHE A 127 -2.37 7.90 11.22
N SER A 128 -1.46 6.95 11.34
CA SER A 128 -1.63 5.64 10.70
C SER A 128 -2.80 4.87 11.29
N CYS A 129 -2.98 4.94 12.62
CA CYS A 129 -4.13 4.32 13.27
C CYS A 129 -5.46 4.97 12.86
N GLN A 130 -5.49 6.30 12.70
CA GLN A 130 -6.66 7.01 12.18
C GLN A 130 -6.97 6.60 10.73
N SER A 131 -5.96 6.55 9.88
CA SER A 131 -6.05 6.06 8.51
C SER A 131 -6.59 4.62 8.48
N PHE A 132 -6.07 3.75 9.34
CA PHE A 132 -6.51 2.36 9.43
C PHE A 132 -7.97 2.23 9.91
N ALA A 133 -8.38 2.99 10.91
CA ALA A 133 -9.77 2.99 11.39
C ALA A 133 -10.75 3.45 10.28
N PHE A 134 -10.37 4.45 9.49
CA PHE A 134 -11.16 4.89 8.35
C PHE A 134 -11.23 3.80 7.26
N LEU A 135 -10.10 3.15 6.96
CA LEU A 135 -10.03 2.07 6.00
C LEU A 135 -10.89 0.87 6.40
N LEU A 136 -10.89 0.50 7.69
CA LEU A 136 -11.79 -0.53 8.22
C LEU A 136 -13.26 -0.14 8.04
N HIS A 137 -13.62 1.10 8.36
CA HIS A 137 -14.98 1.60 8.15
C HIS A 137 -15.37 1.52 6.67
N TRP A 138 -14.47 1.91 5.76
CA TRP A 138 -14.69 1.84 4.31
C TRP A 138 -14.93 0.41 3.84
N VAL A 139 -14.07 -0.53 4.23
CA VAL A 139 -14.23 -1.95 3.91
C VAL A 139 -15.52 -2.51 4.47
N ASN A 140 -15.88 -2.18 5.71
CA ASN A 140 -17.13 -2.64 6.32
C ASN A 140 -18.37 -2.10 5.58
N SER A 141 -18.34 -0.85 5.14
CA SER A 141 -19.48 -0.25 4.42
C SER A 141 -19.68 -0.88 3.04
N HIS A 142 -18.59 -1.30 2.36
CA HIS A 142 -18.66 -1.88 1.03
C HIS A 142 -18.79 -3.41 1.04
N ASN A 143 -18.09 -4.08 1.96
CA ASN A 143 -18.13 -5.53 2.06
C ASN A 143 -18.00 -6.03 3.51
N PRO A 144 -19.10 -6.09 4.27
CA PRO A 144 -19.08 -6.53 5.67
C PRO A 144 -18.55 -7.94 5.90
N ARG A 145 -18.53 -8.80 4.86
CA ARG A 145 -18.05 -10.19 4.97
C ARG A 145 -16.53 -10.29 5.12
N LEU A 146 -15.80 -9.23 4.80
CA LEU A 146 -14.34 -9.19 4.89
C LEU A 146 -13.85 -8.87 6.31
N VAL A 147 -14.70 -8.27 7.13
CA VAL A 147 -14.38 -7.79 8.48
C VAL A 147 -13.70 -8.85 9.35
N HIS A 148 -14.18 -10.09 9.32
CA HIS A 148 -13.65 -11.16 10.16
C HIS A 148 -12.42 -11.88 9.57
N LYS A 149 -11.95 -11.44 8.41
CA LYS A 149 -10.80 -12.04 7.71
C LYS A 149 -9.57 -11.16 7.74
N ILE A 150 -9.69 -9.97 8.29
CA ILE A 150 -8.61 -8.98 8.36
C ILE A 150 -7.74 -9.29 9.58
N SER A 151 -6.44 -9.38 9.38
CA SER A 151 -5.46 -9.58 10.46
C SER A 151 -5.18 -8.25 11.19
N TYR A 152 -4.62 -8.35 12.40
CA TYR A 152 -4.14 -7.19 13.11
C TYR A 152 -3.00 -6.50 12.30
N PRO A 153 -2.95 -5.17 12.27
CA PRO A 153 -1.99 -4.46 11.43
C PRO A 153 -0.55 -4.63 11.92
N PHE A 154 0.31 -4.96 10.99
CA PHE A 154 1.74 -4.93 11.20
C PHE A 154 2.23 -3.48 11.09
N VAL A 155 3.00 -3.02 12.08
CA VAL A 155 3.63 -1.70 12.03
C VAL A 155 4.93 -1.80 11.27
N GLU A 156 4.99 -1.19 10.11
CA GLU A 156 6.20 -1.15 9.30
C GLU A 156 7.17 -0.10 9.86
N SER A 157 8.40 -0.50 10.11
CA SER A 157 9.46 0.41 10.54
C SER A 157 10.37 0.79 9.37
N HIS A 158 10.82 2.05 9.36
CA HIS A 158 11.79 2.52 8.37
C HIS A 158 13.05 1.64 8.34
N GLY A 159 13.51 1.28 7.15
CA GLY A 159 14.84 0.73 6.93
C GLY A 159 14.97 -0.79 7.06
N THR A 160 13.90 -1.55 7.27
CA THR A 160 13.96 -3.02 7.33
C THR A 160 14.01 -3.67 5.95
N ASN A 161 13.47 -3.02 4.92
CA ASN A 161 13.42 -3.57 3.57
C ASN A 161 14.33 -2.81 2.61
N VAL A 162 15.06 -3.54 1.78
CA VAL A 162 15.85 -2.95 0.69
C VAL A 162 14.91 -2.57 -0.45
N TYR A 163 14.86 -1.28 -0.76
CA TYR A 163 14.09 -0.76 -1.87
C TYR A 163 14.91 -0.75 -3.16
N LEU A 164 14.36 -1.34 -4.19
CA LEU A 164 14.89 -1.25 -5.56
C LEU A 164 14.04 -0.26 -6.34
N ALA A 165 14.58 0.93 -6.59
CA ALA A 165 13.87 1.98 -7.30
C ALA A 165 13.50 1.56 -8.73
N ASN A 166 12.36 2.05 -9.20
CA ASN A 166 11.87 2.09 -10.58
C ASN A 166 12.35 0.98 -11.53
N ASN A 167 11.51 -0.02 -11.76
CA ASN A 167 11.73 -1.05 -12.78
C ASN A 167 13.08 -1.78 -12.71
N SER A 168 13.86 -1.62 -11.63
CA SER A 168 15.17 -2.26 -11.48
C SER A 168 15.07 -3.78 -11.61
N LEU A 169 14.00 -4.38 -11.10
CA LEU A 169 13.76 -5.82 -11.22
C LEU A 169 13.57 -6.26 -12.68
N SER A 170 12.89 -5.45 -13.50
CA SER A 170 12.73 -5.76 -14.93
C SER A 170 13.99 -5.40 -15.73
N GLN A 171 14.68 -4.31 -15.38
CA GLN A 171 15.97 -3.94 -16.02
C GLN A 171 17.06 -4.97 -15.76
N LEU A 172 17.06 -5.59 -14.59
CA LEU A 172 17.96 -6.71 -14.24
C LEU A 172 17.48 -8.06 -14.79
N ASN A 173 16.38 -8.10 -15.55
CA ASN A 173 15.73 -9.33 -15.98
C ASN A 173 15.39 -10.28 -14.81
N PHE A 174 15.14 -9.73 -13.64
CA PHE A 174 14.76 -10.52 -12.48
C PHE A 174 13.32 -11.02 -12.58
N VAL A 175 12.43 -10.16 -13.06
CA VAL A 175 11.05 -10.46 -13.44
C VAL A 175 10.81 -10.03 -14.88
N THR A 176 9.90 -10.70 -15.58
CA THR A 176 9.46 -10.25 -16.92
C THR A 176 8.53 -9.05 -16.77
N GLY A 177 8.84 -7.95 -17.43
CA GLY A 177 7.92 -6.80 -17.55
C GLY A 177 6.68 -7.18 -18.37
N ASP A 178 5.55 -6.51 -18.11
CA ASP A 178 4.30 -6.76 -18.85
C ASP A 178 4.45 -6.57 -20.38
N ASN A 179 5.33 -5.66 -20.78
CA ASN A 179 5.63 -5.41 -22.20
C ASN A 179 6.54 -6.49 -22.83
N ASP A 180 7.29 -7.23 -22.03
CA ASP A 180 8.21 -8.27 -22.52
C ASP A 180 7.49 -9.59 -22.81
N ASN A 181 6.33 -9.82 -22.20
CA ASN A 181 5.53 -11.02 -22.47
C ASN A 181 5.11 -11.12 -23.93
N ASP A 182 4.82 -10.02 -24.61
CA ASP A 182 4.49 -10.00 -26.03
C ASP A 182 5.75 -10.18 -26.91
N PHE A 183 6.89 -9.68 -26.48
CA PHE A 183 8.17 -9.89 -27.18
C PHE A 183 8.63 -11.35 -27.08
N ILE A 184 8.47 -11.97 -25.93
CA ILE A 184 8.85 -13.38 -25.71
C ILE A 184 7.88 -14.30 -26.42
N ARG A 185 6.57 -14.06 -26.38
CA ARG A 185 5.57 -14.80 -27.15
C ARG A 185 5.82 -14.73 -28.65
N ASN A 186 6.20 -13.57 -29.17
CA ASN A 186 6.52 -13.39 -30.58
C ASN A 186 7.86 -14.06 -30.99
N ARG A 187 8.86 -14.11 -30.10
CA ARG A 187 10.12 -14.85 -30.35
C ARG A 187 9.92 -16.37 -30.33
N VAL A 188 9.06 -16.88 -29.45
CA VAL A 188 8.74 -18.31 -29.41
C VAL A 188 8.00 -18.75 -30.66
N ASN A 189 7.19 -17.86 -31.28
CA ASN A 189 6.42 -18.20 -32.50
C ASN A 189 7.20 -18.04 -33.80
N THR A 190 8.35 -17.34 -33.84
CA THR A 190 9.08 -17.01 -35.05
C THR A 190 10.44 -17.69 -35.21
N SER A 191 10.95 -18.36 -34.19
CA SER A 191 12.27 -19.00 -34.32
C SER A 191 12.18 -20.51 -34.48
N SER A 192 12.76 -20.93 -35.60
CA SER A 192 13.17 -22.28 -35.92
C SER A 192 13.73 -23.05 -34.71
N ARG A 193 13.50 -24.33 -34.69
CA ARG A 193 13.72 -25.41 -33.71
C ARG A 193 15.00 -25.40 -32.83
N TYR A 194 15.85 -24.36 -32.87
CA TYR A 194 17.18 -24.39 -32.25
C TYR A 194 17.39 -23.43 -31.06
N ASN A 195 16.45 -22.49 -30.75
CA ASN A 195 16.63 -21.57 -29.64
C ASN A 195 15.32 -21.40 -28.83
N GLN A 196 14.87 -22.45 -28.19
CA GLN A 196 13.89 -22.28 -27.11
C GLN A 196 14.63 -21.71 -25.88
N VAL A 197 14.44 -20.41 -25.61
CA VAL A 197 14.86 -19.82 -24.35
C VAL A 197 14.05 -20.50 -23.25
N LYS A 198 14.70 -21.38 -22.49
CA LYS A 198 14.07 -22.18 -21.44
C LYS A 198 13.59 -21.30 -20.27
N TYR A 199 14.27 -20.20 -20.04
CA TYR A 199 13.99 -19.26 -18.95
C TYR A 199 13.97 -17.83 -19.50
N ALA A 200 12.91 -17.08 -19.19
CA ALA A 200 12.77 -15.71 -19.65
C ALA A 200 13.41 -14.70 -18.69
N CYS A 201 13.45 -15.05 -17.41
CA CYS A 201 13.99 -14.19 -16.35
C CYS A 201 14.61 -15.04 -15.23
N VAL A 202 15.26 -14.38 -14.27
CA VAL A 202 15.89 -15.04 -13.11
C VAL A 202 14.83 -15.76 -12.27
N LEU A 203 13.66 -15.17 -12.08
CA LEU A 203 12.55 -15.77 -11.34
C LEU A 203 12.13 -17.11 -11.97
N ASP A 204 12.03 -17.20 -13.28
CA ASP A 204 11.69 -18.45 -13.98
C ASP A 204 12.76 -19.54 -13.78
N LEU A 205 14.03 -19.14 -13.71
CA LEU A 205 15.15 -20.04 -13.47
C LEU A 205 15.10 -20.61 -12.04
N LEU A 206 14.79 -19.76 -11.06
CA LEU A 206 14.78 -20.14 -9.65
C LEU A 206 13.49 -20.86 -9.25
N ASN A 207 12.36 -20.53 -9.88
CA ASN A 207 11.05 -21.07 -9.52
C ASN A 207 10.87 -22.49 -10.08
N GLN A 208 11.24 -23.49 -9.31
CA GLN A 208 11.04 -24.90 -9.64
C GLN A 208 9.72 -25.48 -9.14
N CYS A 209 8.79 -24.65 -8.68
CA CYS A 209 7.50 -25.10 -8.19
C CYS A 209 6.64 -25.69 -9.32
N ILE A 210 6.00 -26.82 -9.03
CA ILE A 210 5.15 -27.53 -10.01
C ILE A 210 3.76 -26.90 -10.07
N THR A 211 3.19 -26.55 -8.90
CA THR A 211 1.82 -26.05 -8.80
C THR A 211 1.72 -24.55 -9.06
N PRO A 212 0.62 -24.06 -9.67
CA PRO A 212 0.42 -22.62 -9.86
C PRO A 212 0.39 -21.82 -8.54
N MET A 213 -0.12 -22.43 -7.47
CA MET A 213 -0.13 -21.82 -6.14
C MET A 213 1.30 -21.69 -5.60
N GLY A 214 2.10 -22.76 -5.66
CA GLY A 214 3.49 -22.73 -5.25
C GLY A 214 4.31 -21.70 -6.03
N LYS A 215 4.09 -21.56 -7.34
CA LYS A 215 4.76 -20.56 -8.17
C LYS A 215 4.46 -19.14 -7.68
N ARG A 216 3.20 -18.83 -7.37
CA ARG A 216 2.80 -17.51 -6.86
C ARG A 216 3.37 -17.24 -5.47
N THR A 217 3.28 -18.20 -4.56
CA THR A 217 3.84 -18.06 -3.21
C THR A 217 5.36 -17.88 -3.25
N TYR A 218 6.05 -18.64 -4.12
CA TYR A 218 7.50 -18.50 -4.27
C TYR A 218 7.88 -17.12 -4.81
N GLN A 219 7.14 -16.62 -5.79
CA GLN A 219 7.32 -15.27 -6.34
C GLN A 219 7.09 -14.21 -5.26
N ASP A 220 6.02 -14.34 -4.48
CA ASP A 220 5.68 -13.41 -3.42
C ASP A 220 6.78 -13.35 -2.34
N VAL A 221 7.23 -14.50 -1.85
CA VAL A 221 8.32 -14.57 -0.85
C VAL A 221 9.66 -14.04 -1.38
N LEU A 222 9.94 -14.20 -2.67
CA LEU A 222 11.19 -13.73 -3.27
C LEU A 222 11.20 -12.22 -3.54
N LEU A 223 10.04 -11.65 -3.85
CA LEU A 223 9.91 -10.22 -4.14
C LEU A 223 9.67 -9.37 -2.89
N HIS A 224 9.18 -10.01 -1.80
CA HIS A 224 8.89 -9.37 -0.51
C HIS A 224 9.55 -10.17 0.63
N PRO A 225 10.90 -10.17 0.68
CA PRO A 225 11.65 -10.96 1.67
C PRO A 225 11.48 -10.44 3.10
#